data_0bf700cbc34ab20f4c000d1fe4e733d4
#
_entry.id   0bf700cbc34ab20f4c000d1fe4e733d4
#
_cell.length_a   1.000
_cell.length_b   1.000
_cell.length_c   1.000
_cell.angle_alpha   90.00
_cell.angle_beta   90.00
_cell.angle_gamma   90.00
#
_symmetry.space_group_name_H-M   'P 1'
#
loop_
_entity.id
_entity.type
_entity.pdbx_description
1 polymer ?
#
loop_
_entity_poly.entity_id
_entity_poly.type
_entity_poly.pdbx_seq_one_letter_code
_entity_poly.pdbx_strand_id
1 'polypeptide(L)'
;MSSRSGIFRPDLLAGKVALVTGGGTGIGLGIATALGSAGAAVAIASRKPEHLEPAADRLRASGAKVTAVEANVREPEAVARMVEQVSQQHGRLDILVNNAAGNFYAPSATLSPNGWRAVVETDLYGTFYCCQAVYPLMKAQGGGRIVSISMTLHYRGWPLMAHATAAKAGVDALTRTLAMEWARDRITVNAVAPGPIPTEGVKKAFTPPGTEAPDLFGMEQYASKTIPLGRWGTPEDIGQMVTYLASPAGDWITGAIMVVDGGAWLGSGAAGQ
;
A
#
# COMPACT_ATOMS: atom_id res chain seq x y z
N MET A 1 24.98 -3.20 1.12
CA MET A 1 23.82 -3.25 0.20
C MET A 1 23.87 -2.00 -0.65
N SER A 2 23.96 -2.14 -1.99
CA SER A 2 23.90 -0.99 -2.89
C SER A 2 22.55 -0.30 -2.74
N SER A 3 22.56 1.03 -2.52
CA SER A 3 21.35 1.84 -2.50
C SER A 3 20.63 1.68 -3.85
N ARG A 4 19.37 1.20 -3.83
CA ARG A 4 18.52 1.07 -5.02
C ARG A 4 17.87 2.40 -5.41
N SER A 5 18.30 3.51 -4.81
CA SER A 5 17.92 4.86 -5.23
C SER A 5 18.43 5.10 -6.66
N GLY A 6 17.54 5.55 -7.55
CA GLY A 6 17.91 5.89 -8.93
C GLY A 6 17.62 4.81 -9.99
N ILE A 7 16.83 3.76 -9.69
CA ILE A 7 16.35 2.82 -10.71
C ILE A 7 15.47 3.52 -11.75
N PHE A 8 14.64 4.44 -11.31
CA PHE A 8 13.84 5.29 -12.19
C PHE A 8 14.49 6.67 -12.35
N ARG A 9 14.26 7.30 -13.49
CA ARG A 9 14.67 8.69 -13.72
C ARG A 9 14.02 9.58 -12.65
N PRO A 10 14.76 10.56 -12.07
CA PRO A 10 14.23 11.41 -11.00
C PRO A 10 13.09 12.35 -11.45
N ASP A 11 12.86 12.49 -12.75
CA ASP A 11 11.81 13.29 -13.36
C ASP A 11 10.67 12.46 -13.97
N LEU A 12 10.66 11.13 -13.76
CA LEU A 12 9.69 10.20 -14.35
C LEU A 12 8.23 10.60 -14.05
N LEU A 13 7.97 11.08 -12.84
CA LEU A 13 6.66 11.52 -12.36
C LEU A 13 6.61 13.04 -12.12
N ALA A 14 7.49 13.81 -12.78
CA ALA A 14 7.49 15.27 -12.66
C ALA A 14 6.13 15.86 -13.03
N GLY A 15 5.63 16.80 -12.22
CA GLY A 15 4.31 17.40 -12.39
C GLY A 15 3.12 16.53 -11.99
N LYS A 16 3.35 15.32 -11.46
CA LYS A 16 2.32 14.43 -10.91
C LYS A 16 2.16 14.64 -9.41
N VAL A 17 0.94 14.41 -8.92
CA VAL A 17 0.59 14.46 -7.50
C VAL A 17 0.10 13.10 -7.07
N ALA A 18 0.71 12.56 -6.02
CA ALA A 18 0.37 11.26 -5.45
C ALA A 18 -0.19 11.42 -4.03
N LEU A 19 -1.27 10.73 -3.72
CA LEU A 19 -1.82 10.58 -2.37
C LEU A 19 -1.56 9.15 -1.89
N VAL A 20 -0.88 8.99 -0.76
CA VAL A 20 -0.57 7.70 -0.14
C VAL A 20 -1.25 7.60 1.23
N THR A 21 -2.29 6.78 1.34
CA THR A 21 -2.94 6.53 2.64
C THR A 21 -2.06 5.60 3.49
N GLY A 22 -1.98 5.85 4.80
CA GLY A 22 -1.02 5.15 5.66
C GLY A 22 0.44 5.44 5.32
N GLY A 23 0.71 6.61 4.69
CA GLY A 23 2.04 6.98 4.17
C GLY A 23 3.08 7.37 5.23
N GLY A 24 2.71 7.38 6.52
CA GLY A 24 3.60 7.82 7.61
C GLY A 24 4.62 6.76 8.07
N THR A 25 4.43 5.48 7.77
CA THR A 25 5.29 4.40 8.26
C THR A 25 5.38 3.23 7.28
N GLY A 26 6.34 2.34 7.51
CA GLY A 26 6.43 1.03 6.86
C GLY A 26 6.36 1.07 5.33
N ILE A 27 5.53 0.23 4.75
CA ILE A 27 5.34 0.12 3.29
C ILE A 27 4.88 1.45 2.69
N GLY A 28 3.92 2.14 3.35
CA GLY A 28 3.41 3.41 2.86
C GLY A 28 4.48 4.51 2.76
N LEU A 29 5.37 4.60 3.75
CA LEU A 29 6.49 5.53 3.71
C LEU A 29 7.49 5.17 2.60
N GLY A 30 7.78 3.87 2.42
CA GLY A 30 8.63 3.41 1.33
C GLY A 30 8.05 3.75 -0.05
N ILE A 31 6.73 3.60 -0.23
CA ILE A 31 6.02 4.00 -1.46
C ILE A 31 6.10 5.51 -1.66
N ALA A 32 5.81 6.31 -0.62
CA ALA A 32 5.88 7.76 -0.67
C ALA A 32 7.29 8.24 -1.05
N THR A 33 8.33 7.58 -0.49
CA THR A 33 9.74 7.86 -0.81
C THR A 33 10.03 7.55 -2.28
N ALA A 34 9.61 6.41 -2.79
CA ALA A 34 9.86 6.01 -4.18
C ALA A 34 9.19 6.96 -5.19
N LEU A 35 7.91 7.34 -4.94
CA LEU A 35 7.18 8.29 -5.78
C LEU A 35 7.80 9.69 -5.74
N GLY A 36 8.20 10.17 -4.57
CA GLY A 36 8.90 11.45 -4.41
C GLY A 36 10.25 11.47 -5.10
N SER A 37 11.03 10.39 -4.99
CA SER A 37 12.33 10.25 -5.68
C SER A 37 12.19 10.18 -7.20
N ALA A 38 11.02 9.79 -7.71
CA ALA A 38 10.68 9.82 -9.13
C ALA A 38 10.10 11.18 -9.58
N GLY A 39 10.05 12.19 -8.70
CA GLY A 39 9.66 13.57 -9.02
C GLY A 39 8.19 13.93 -8.76
N ALA A 40 7.38 13.04 -8.19
CA ALA A 40 6.02 13.37 -7.80
C ALA A 40 5.98 14.30 -6.58
N ALA A 41 5.01 15.22 -6.54
CA ALA A 41 4.57 15.79 -5.28
C ALA A 41 3.76 14.74 -4.50
N VAL A 42 4.04 14.57 -3.21
CA VAL A 42 3.47 13.47 -2.43
C VAL A 42 2.63 14.00 -1.26
N ALA A 43 1.37 13.64 -1.22
CA ALA A 43 0.53 13.78 -0.03
C ALA A 43 0.55 12.45 0.74
N ILE A 44 0.87 12.49 2.03
CA ILE A 44 0.77 11.34 2.92
C ILE A 44 -0.39 11.54 3.89
N ALA A 45 -1.22 10.53 4.05
CA ALA A 45 -2.37 10.59 4.95
C ALA A 45 -2.31 9.51 6.03
N SER A 46 -2.67 9.87 7.26
CA SER A 46 -2.80 8.93 8.38
C SER A 46 -3.71 9.52 9.46
N ARG A 47 -4.25 8.66 10.33
CA ARG A 47 -5.03 9.04 11.53
C ARG A 47 -4.16 9.57 12.67
N LYS A 48 -2.84 9.42 12.58
CA LYS A 48 -1.90 9.64 13.67
C LYS A 48 -0.92 10.72 13.29
N PRO A 49 -1.11 11.95 13.78
CA PRO A 49 -0.20 13.06 13.50
C PRO A 49 1.26 12.76 13.90
N GLU A 50 1.45 12.01 14.99
CA GLU A 50 2.78 11.61 15.49
C GLU A 50 3.59 10.76 14.50
N HIS A 51 2.95 10.19 13.49
CA HIS A 51 3.61 9.46 12.40
C HIS A 51 3.74 10.28 11.13
N LEU A 52 2.87 11.29 10.94
CA LEU A 52 2.82 12.08 9.71
C LEU A 52 3.98 13.08 9.62
N GLU A 53 4.16 13.92 10.63
CA GLU A 53 5.16 14.99 10.56
C GLU A 53 6.60 14.46 10.46
N PRO A 54 7.03 13.46 11.27
CA PRO A 54 8.37 12.89 11.09
C PRO A 54 8.59 12.25 9.71
N ALA A 55 7.54 11.65 9.11
CA ALA A 55 7.62 11.10 7.78
C ALA A 55 7.70 12.20 6.71
N ALA A 56 6.88 13.24 6.84
CA ALA A 56 6.91 14.40 5.94
C ALA A 56 8.28 15.08 5.95
N ASP A 57 8.89 15.26 7.13
CA ASP A 57 10.21 15.86 7.25
C ASP A 57 11.30 15.01 6.58
N ARG A 58 11.26 13.68 6.74
CA ARG A 58 12.16 12.76 6.02
C ARG A 58 12.03 12.89 4.51
N LEU A 59 10.80 12.94 4.01
CA LEU A 59 10.53 13.08 2.58
C LEU A 59 10.98 14.46 2.05
N ARG A 60 10.73 15.55 2.80
CA ARG A 60 11.21 16.91 2.45
C ARG A 60 12.73 16.97 2.43
N ALA A 61 13.39 16.34 3.41
CA ALA A 61 14.85 16.28 3.45
C ALA A 61 15.47 15.55 2.24
N SER A 62 14.73 14.64 1.60
CA SER A 62 15.12 14.00 0.34
C SER A 62 14.80 14.80 -0.92
N GLY A 63 14.27 16.03 -0.77
CA GLY A 63 13.94 16.93 -1.87
C GLY A 63 12.53 16.81 -2.43
N ALA A 64 11.69 15.95 -1.87
CA ALA A 64 10.30 15.79 -2.31
C ALA A 64 9.41 16.95 -1.84
N LYS A 65 8.44 17.33 -2.68
CA LYS A 65 7.34 18.22 -2.25
C LYS A 65 6.32 17.39 -1.49
N VAL A 66 6.10 17.69 -0.19
CA VAL A 66 5.29 16.85 0.69
C VAL A 66 4.20 17.63 1.42
N THR A 67 3.00 17.07 1.40
CA THR A 67 1.85 17.48 2.20
C THR A 67 1.51 16.37 3.18
N ALA A 68 1.31 16.70 4.45
CA ALA A 68 0.80 15.80 5.47
C ALA A 68 -0.69 16.10 5.71
N VAL A 69 -1.54 15.07 5.71
CA VAL A 69 -2.99 15.21 5.90
C VAL A 69 -3.46 14.22 6.98
N GLU A 70 -4.05 14.75 8.03
CA GLU A 70 -4.71 13.88 9.01
C GLU A 70 -6.08 13.42 8.45
N ALA A 71 -6.27 12.11 8.30
CA ALA A 71 -7.53 11.55 7.85
C ALA A 71 -7.73 10.11 8.34
N ASN A 72 -8.98 9.77 8.63
CA ASN A 72 -9.43 8.40 8.89
C ASN A 72 -10.13 7.85 7.66
N VAL A 73 -9.53 6.87 6.98
CA VAL A 73 -10.10 6.26 5.77
C VAL A 73 -11.41 5.51 6.00
N ARG A 74 -11.78 5.24 7.27
CA ARG A 74 -13.06 4.61 7.63
C ARG A 74 -14.24 5.57 7.55
N GLU A 75 -13.99 6.86 7.42
CA GLU A 75 -14.98 7.94 7.44
C GLU A 75 -15.07 8.59 6.06
N PRO A 76 -16.14 8.34 5.28
CA PRO A 76 -16.27 8.87 3.91
C PRO A 76 -16.10 10.38 3.82
N GLU A 77 -16.61 11.13 4.81
CA GLU A 77 -16.51 12.59 4.85
C GLU A 77 -15.07 13.05 5.12
N ALA A 78 -14.31 12.31 5.94
CA ALA A 78 -12.89 12.61 6.16
C ALA A 78 -12.07 12.31 4.91
N VAL A 79 -12.41 11.25 4.18
CA VAL A 79 -11.80 10.92 2.89
C VAL A 79 -12.09 12.00 1.86
N ALA A 80 -13.33 12.47 1.75
CA ALA A 80 -13.70 13.54 0.83
C ALA A 80 -12.91 14.82 1.13
N ARG A 81 -12.84 15.25 2.40
CA ARG A 81 -12.03 16.42 2.81
C ARG A 81 -10.54 16.25 2.51
N MET A 82 -9.98 15.05 2.74
CA MET A 82 -8.58 14.75 2.41
C MET A 82 -8.30 14.92 0.91
N VAL A 83 -9.14 14.36 0.05
CA VAL A 83 -8.99 14.47 -1.41
C VAL A 83 -9.14 15.93 -1.86
N GLU A 84 -10.12 16.64 -1.33
CA GLU A 84 -10.34 18.06 -1.60
C GLU A 84 -9.13 18.92 -1.20
N GLN A 85 -8.62 18.74 0.01
CA GLN A 85 -7.43 19.46 0.52
C GLN A 85 -6.22 19.25 -0.39
N VAL A 86 -5.93 17.99 -0.78
CA VAL A 86 -4.80 17.68 -1.68
C VAL A 86 -5.02 18.31 -3.05
N SER A 87 -6.23 18.22 -3.59
CA SER A 87 -6.56 18.80 -4.89
C SER A 87 -6.45 20.32 -4.89
N GLN A 88 -6.95 21.00 -3.85
CA GLN A 88 -6.85 22.46 -3.72
C GLN A 88 -5.39 22.92 -3.60
N GLN A 89 -4.57 22.20 -2.83
CA GLN A 89 -3.18 22.56 -2.61
C GLN A 89 -2.29 22.37 -3.85
N HIS A 90 -2.56 21.35 -4.66
CA HIS A 90 -1.72 20.97 -5.80
C HIS A 90 -2.37 21.20 -7.18
N GLY A 91 -3.65 21.56 -7.23
CA GLY A 91 -4.41 21.78 -8.45
C GLY A 91 -4.80 20.49 -9.19
N ARG A 92 -4.34 19.31 -8.71
CA ARG A 92 -4.57 17.99 -9.31
C ARG A 92 -4.31 16.84 -8.35
N LEU A 93 -4.74 15.63 -8.71
CA LEU A 93 -4.39 14.37 -8.05
C LEU A 93 -4.31 13.26 -9.09
N ASP A 94 -3.11 12.81 -9.43
CA ASP A 94 -2.86 11.85 -10.52
C ASP A 94 -2.80 10.42 -10.04
N ILE A 95 -2.30 10.20 -8.82
CA ILE A 95 -1.97 8.88 -8.30
C ILE A 95 -2.60 8.73 -6.92
N LEU A 96 -3.42 7.70 -6.75
CA LEU A 96 -3.90 7.26 -5.44
C LEU A 96 -3.23 5.94 -5.07
N VAL A 97 -2.65 5.87 -3.87
CA VAL A 97 -2.16 4.62 -3.30
C VAL A 97 -2.96 4.30 -2.03
N ASN A 98 -3.81 3.28 -2.10
CA ASN A 98 -4.55 2.76 -0.97
C ASN A 98 -3.66 1.78 -0.21
N ASN A 99 -2.96 2.27 0.81
CA ASN A 99 -2.06 1.47 1.64
C ASN A 99 -2.50 1.44 3.11
N ALA A 100 -3.36 2.34 3.57
CA ALA A 100 -3.88 2.30 4.94
C ALA A 100 -4.50 0.92 5.23
N ALA A 101 -4.04 0.29 6.30
CA ALA A 101 -4.49 -1.03 6.72
C ALA A 101 -4.44 -1.17 8.25
N GLY A 102 -5.19 -2.14 8.77
CA GLY A 102 -5.14 -2.57 10.15
C GLY A 102 -5.17 -4.10 10.22
N ASN A 103 -4.35 -4.68 11.11
CA ASN A 103 -4.26 -6.13 11.18
C ASN A 103 -3.83 -6.61 12.57
N PHE A 104 -4.26 -7.81 12.97
CA PHE A 104 -3.86 -8.48 14.20
C PHE A 104 -4.22 -9.97 14.14
N TYR A 105 -3.55 -10.81 14.92
CA TYR A 105 -3.89 -12.21 15.04
C TYR A 105 -5.08 -12.43 15.97
N ALA A 106 -6.09 -13.17 15.50
CA ALA A 106 -7.20 -13.63 16.32
C ALA A 106 -7.77 -14.95 15.78
N PRO A 107 -8.05 -15.94 16.67
CA PRO A 107 -8.78 -17.14 16.25
C PRO A 107 -10.16 -16.74 15.71
N SER A 108 -10.54 -17.29 14.55
CA SER A 108 -11.80 -16.91 13.89
C SER A 108 -13.03 -17.22 14.74
N ALA A 109 -12.96 -18.30 15.56
CA ALA A 109 -14.05 -18.70 16.45
C ALA A 109 -14.35 -17.69 17.57
N THR A 110 -13.36 -16.88 17.97
CA THR A 110 -13.48 -15.90 19.07
C THR A 110 -13.27 -14.46 18.62
N LEU A 111 -13.07 -14.23 17.33
CA LEU A 111 -12.93 -12.90 16.76
C LEU A 111 -14.22 -12.09 16.98
N SER A 112 -14.12 -11.01 17.73
CA SER A 112 -15.28 -10.17 18.02
C SER A 112 -15.79 -9.45 16.76
N PRO A 113 -17.12 -9.13 16.69
CA PRO A 113 -17.68 -8.33 15.60
C PRO A 113 -16.97 -6.97 15.44
N ASN A 114 -16.53 -6.35 16.53
CA ASN A 114 -15.78 -5.09 16.48
C ASN A 114 -14.38 -5.27 15.92
N GLY A 115 -13.69 -6.36 16.27
CA GLY A 115 -12.39 -6.71 15.70
C GLY A 115 -12.47 -6.97 14.21
N TRP A 116 -13.48 -7.72 13.77
CA TRP A 116 -13.77 -7.92 12.36
C TRP A 116 -13.98 -6.59 11.62
N ARG A 117 -14.93 -5.78 12.12
CA ARG A 117 -15.25 -4.47 11.53
C ARG A 117 -14.05 -3.55 11.45
N ALA A 118 -13.24 -3.46 12.50
CA ALA A 118 -12.08 -2.57 12.53
C ALA A 118 -11.11 -2.81 11.36
N VAL A 119 -10.93 -4.06 10.95
CA VAL A 119 -10.05 -4.42 9.82
C VAL A 119 -10.77 -4.23 8.49
N VAL A 120 -11.98 -4.77 8.33
CA VAL A 120 -12.73 -4.67 7.08
C VAL A 120 -13.04 -3.21 6.71
N GLU A 121 -13.41 -2.39 7.69
CA GLU A 121 -13.67 -0.95 7.47
C GLU A 121 -12.40 -0.20 7.06
N THR A 122 -11.24 -0.55 7.62
CA THR A 122 -9.99 0.12 7.24
C THR A 122 -9.50 -0.35 5.88
N ASP A 123 -9.41 -1.66 5.68
CA ASP A 123 -8.71 -2.27 4.55
C ASP A 123 -9.55 -2.28 3.27
N LEU A 124 -10.86 -2.58 3.39
CA LEU A 124 -11.75 -2.71 2.23
C LEU A 124 -12.61 -1.45 2.02
N TYR A 125 -13.37 -1.02 3.05
CA TYR A 125 -14.25 0.14 2.90
C TYR A 125 -13.44 1.41 2.68
N GLY A 126 -12.34 1.61 3.45
CA GLY A 126 -11.44 2.74 3.25
C GLY A 126 -10.83 2.80 1.86
N THR A 127 -10.44 1.64 1.30
CA THR A 127 -10.00 1.54 -0.10
C THR A 127 -11.09 1.99 -1.08
N PHE A 128 -12.32 1.50 -0.89
CA PHE A 128 -13.45 1.88 -1.74
C PHE A 128 -13.76 3.38 -1.63
N TYR A 129 -13.84 3.94 -0.42
CA TYR A 129 -14.13 5.36 -0.22
C TYR A 129 -13.07 6.26 -0.87
N CYS A 130 -11.79 5.92 -0.73
CA CYS A 130 -10.71 6.67 -1.39
C CYS A 130 -10.83 6.59 -2.91
N CYS A 131 -11.08 5.41 -3.48
CA CYS A 131 -11.30 5.25 -4.92
C CYS A 131 -12.48 6.09 -5.41
N GLN A 132 -13.61 6.03 -4.70
CA GLN A 132 -14.82 6.78 -5.03
C GLN A 132 -14.58 8.31 -4.98
N ALA A 133 -13.87 8.79 -3.96
CA ALA A 133 -13.63 10.21 -3.78
C ALA A 133 -12.70 10.81 -4.84
N VAL A 134 -11.70 10.05 -5.34
CA VAL A 134 -10.77 10.54 -6.36
C VAL A 134 -11.32 10.44 -7.78
N TYR A 135 -12.31 9.57 -8.02
CA TYR A 135 -12.83 9.30 -9.36
C TYR A 135 -13.30 10.53 -10.12
N PRO A 136 -14.18 11.40 -9.58
CA PRO A 136 -14.66 12.56 -10.32
C PRO A 136 -13.54 13.52 -10.71
N LEU A 137 -12.54 13.70 -9.84
CA LEU A 137 -11.37 14.53 -10.10
C LEU A 137 -10.49 13.92 -11.20
N MET A 138 -10.16 12.63 -11.09
CA MET A 138 -9.35 11.94 -12.09
C MET A 138 -10.02 11.92 -13.45
N LYS A 139 -11.34 11.71 -13.50
CA LYS A 139 -12.12 11.78 -14.72
C LYS A 139 -12.08 13.17 -15.35
N ALA A 140 -12.32 14.23 -14.58
CA ALA A 140 -12.31 15.61 -15.05
C ALA A 140 -10.94 16.03 -15.61
N GLN A 141 -9.85 15.57 -15.03
CA GLN A 141 -8.49 15.86 -15.49
C GLN A 141 -7.99 14.92 -16.62
N GLY A 142 -8.82 13.97 -17.06
CA GLY A 142 -8.57 13.11 -18.22
C GLY A 142 -7.78 11.85 -17.93
N GLY A 143 -7.78 11.35 -16.70
CA GLY A 143 -7.19 10.08 -16.31
C GLY A 143 -6.50 10.11 -14.95
N GLY A 144 -6.10 8.94 -14.48
CA GLY A 144 -5.44 8.75 -13.19
C GLY A 144 -4.87 7.34 -13.02
N ARG A 145 -4.17 7.13 -11.91
CA ARG A 145 -3.57 5.85 -11.52
C ARG A 145 -3.99 5.51 -10.10
N ILE A 146 -4.60 4.35 -9.92
CA ILE A 146 -4.99 3.85 -8.60
C ILE A 146 -4.24 2.55 -8.35
N VAL A 147 -3.50 2.48 -7.25
CA VAL A 147 -2.77 1.28 -6.83
C VAL A 147 -3.17 0.96 -5.39
N SER A 148 -3.75 -0.23 -5.19
CA SER A 148 -4.12 -0.70 -3.85
C SER A 148 -3.10 -1.70 -3.33
N ILE A 149 -2.76 -1.64 -2.04
CA ILE A 149 -1.87 -2.62 -1.41
C ILE A 149 -2.72 -3.77 -0.88
N SER A 150 -2.59 -4.91 -1.55
CA SER A 150 -3.19 -6.19 -1.19
C SER A 150 -2.25 -7.01 -0.28
N MET A 151 -2.27 -8.32 -0.36
CA MET A 151 -1.34 -9.26 0.28
C MET A 151 -1.39 -10.61 -0.44
N THR A 152 -0.37 -11.47 -0.23
CA THR A 152 -0.38 -12.83 -0.79
C THR A 152 -1.02 -13.88 0.12
N LEU A 153 -1.30 -13.56 1.39
CA LEU A 153 -1.79 -14.53 2.37
C LEU A 153 -3.19 -15.09 2.04
N HIS A 154 -4.04 -14.30 1.37
CA HIS A 154 -5.39 -14.75 1.00
C HIS A 154 -5.40 -15.75 -0.16
N TYR A 155 -4.32 -15.91 -0.93
CA TYR A 155 -4.24 -16.88 -2.02
C TYR A 155 -4.26 -18.33 -1.53
N ARG A 156 -3.77 -18.58 -0.32
CA ARG A 156 -3.73 -19.91 0.30
C ARG A 156 -4.54 -20.01 1.58
N GLY A 157 -5.04 -18.89 2.08
CA GLY A 157 -5.53 -18.74 3.44
C GLY A 157 -4.37 -18.65 4.46
N TRP A 158 -4.63 -17.94 5.55
CA TRP A 158 -3.68 -17.82 6.64
C TRP A 158 -4.39 -17.90 8.00
N PRO A 159 -3.99 -18.84 8.87
CA PRO A 159 -4.61 -18.97 10.19
C PRO A 159 -4.57 -17.64 10.98
N LEU A 160 -5.60 -17.41 11.79
CA LEU A 160 -5.75 -16.24 12.68
C LEU A 160 -5.94 -14.89 11.97
N MET A 161 -6.15 -14.88 10.65
CA MET A 161 -6.20 -13.68 9.81
C MET A 161 -7.47 -13.58 8.96
N ALA A 162 -8.56 -14.22 9.38
CA ALA A 162 -9.80 -14.30 8.58
C ALA A 162 -10.31 -12.94 8.10
N HIS A 163 -10.29 -11.92 8.97
CA HIS A 163 -10.71 -10.55 8.65
C HIS A 163 -9.85 -9.90 7.56
N ALA A 164 -8.52 -9.97 7.72
CA ALA A 164 -7.59 -9.34 6.78
C ALA A 164 -7.53 -10.06 5.43
N THR A 165 -7.54 -11.41 5.43
CA THR A 165 -7.56 -12.18 4.18
C THR A 165 -8.85 -11.95 3.40
N ALA A 166 -10.00 -11.90 4.08
CA ALA A 166 -11.28 -11.57 3.46
C ALA A 166 -11.30 -10.15 2.88
N ALA A 167 -10.81 -9.15 3.66
CA ALA A 167 -10.75 -7.77 3.21
C ALA A 167 -9.84 -7.61 1.98
N LYS A 168 -8.66 -8.21 1.98
CA LYS A 168 -7.71 -8.10 0.86
C LYS A 168 -8.15 -8.89 -0.38
N ALA A 169 -8.84 -10.02 -0.22
CA ALA A 169 -9.52 -10.68 -1.33
C ALA A 169 -10.60 -9.77 -1.94
N GLY A 170 -11.34 -9.03 -1.09
CA GLY A 170 -12.28 -8.00 -1.53
C GLY A 170 -11.60 -6.85 -2.28
N VAL A 171 -10.43 -6.40 -1.83
CA VAL A 171 -9.62 -5.37 -2.55
C VAL A 171 -9.21 -5.86 -3.93
N ASP A 172 -8.82 -7.14 -4.08
CA ASP A 172 -8.47 -7.70 -5.39
C ASP A 172 -9.68 -7.77 -6.33
N ALA A 173 -10.85 -8.13 -5.82
CA ALA A 173 -12.09 -8.13 -6.58
C ALA A 173 -12.49 -6.71 -6.98
N LEU A 174 -12.44 -5.76 -6.04
CA LEU A 174 -12.71 -4.34 -6.27
C LEU A 174 -11.78 -3.75 -7.35
N THR A 175 -10.49 -4.08 -7.29
CA THR A 175 -9.49 -3.65 -8.28
C THR A 175 -9.90 -4.02 -9.70
N ARG A 176 -10.33 -5.28 -9.91
CA ARG A 176 -10.76 -5.74 -11.25
C ARG A 176 -12.05 -5.06 -11.71
N THR A 177 -13.01 -4.89 -10.80
CA THR A 177 -14.29 -4.25 -11.13
C THR A 177 -14.08 -2.79 -11.54
N LEU A 178 -13.37 -2.00 -10.71
CA LEU A 178 -13.13 -0.59 -11.00
C LEU A 178 -12.24 -0.40 -12.24
N ALA A 179 -11.30 -1.31 -12.50
CA ALA A 179 -10.50 -1.29 -13.72
C ALA A 179 -11.38 -1.38 -14.98
N MET A 180 -12.41 -2.24 -14.98
CA MET A 180 -13.33 -2.36 -16.10
C MET A 180 -14.25 -1.13 -16.23
N GLU A 181 -14.77 -0.64 -15.11
CA GLU A 181 -15.71 0.51 -15.12
C GLU A 181 -15.04 1.80 -15.58
N TRP A 182 -13.77 2.04 -15.17
CA TRP A 182 -13.12 3.34 -15.31
C TRP A 182 -12.08 3.40 -16.44
N ALA A 183 -11.86 2.30 -17.16
CA ALA A 183 -10.90 2.25 -18.27
C ALA A 183 -11.14 3.31 -19.36
N ARG A 184 -12.42 3.56 -19.70
CA ARG A 184 -12.80 4.56 -20.71
C ARG A 184 -12.50 5.99 -20.28
N ASP A 185 -12.42 6.24 -18.98
CA ASP A 185 -12.02 7.52 -18.39
C ASP A 185 -10.50 7.64 -18.24
N ARG A 186 -9.73 6.68 -18.81
CA ARG A 186 -8.26 6.60 -18.74
C ARG A 186 -7.73 6.50 -17.33
N ILE A 187 -8.48 5.87 -16.42
CA ILE A 187 -8.07 5.57 -15.06
C ILE A 187 -7.67 4.10 -15.02
N THR A 188 -6.40 3.81 -14.71
CA THR A 188 -5.97 2.44 -14.45
C THR A 188 -6.11 2.13 -12.97
N VAL A 189 -6.60 0.93 -12.66
CA VAL A 189 -6.77 0.45 -11.28
C VAL A 189 -6.07 -0.88 -11.14
N ASN A 190 -5.02 -0.92 -10.32
CA ASN A 190 -4.20 -2.11 -10.10
C ASN A 190 -4.00 -2.34 -8.60
N ALA A 191 -3.49 -3.50 -8.25
CA ALA A 191 -3.03 -3.78 -6.90
C ALA A 191 -1.61 -4.35 -6.90
N VAL A 192 -0.91 -4.13 -5.79
CA VAL A 192 0.34 -4.81 -5.47
C VAL A 192 0.08 -5.69 -4.27
N ALA A 193 0.47 -6.96 -4.34
CA ALA A 193 0.36 -7.94 -3.27
C ALA A 193 1.75 -8.22 -2.68
N PRO A 194 2.12 -7.55 -1.58
CA PRO A 194 3.39 -7.79 -0.90
C PRO A 194 3.46 -9.17 -0.27
N GLY A 195 4.67 -9.71 -0.25
CA GLY A 195 5.05 -10.79 0.64
C GLY A 195 5.51 -10.31 2.02
N PRO A 196 6.39 -11.08 2.67
CA PRO A 196 6.88 -10.75 4.02
C PRO A 196 7.83 -9.53 3.99
N ILE A 197 7.35 -8.41 4.48
CA ILE A 197 8.11 -7.15 4.63
C ILE A 197 8.22 -6.84 6.13
N PRO A 198 9.40 -6.88 6.75
CA PRO A 198 9.58 -6.65 8.18
C PRO A 198 9.45 -5.17 8.53
N THR A 199 8.22 -4.72 8.75
CA THR A 199 7.90 -3.40 9.28
C THR A 199 7.41 -3.51 10.72
N GLU A 200 7.51 -2.43 11.50
CA GLU A 200 7.00 -2.40 12.88
C GLU A 200 5.50 -2.74 12.95
N GLY A 201 4.72 -2.27 11.97
CA GLY A 201 3.30 -2.60 11.85
C GLY A 201 3.06 -4.09 11.62
N VAL A 202 3.86 -4.72 10.76
CA VAL A 202 3.81 -6.15 10.46
C VAL A 202 4.25 -6.94 11.69
N LYS A 203 5.38 -6.61 12.32
CA LYS A 203 5.83 -7.25 13.56
C LYS A 203 4.72 -7.26 14.60
N LYS A 204 4.12 -6.09 14.88
CA LYS A 204 3.02 -5.96 15.84
C LYS A 204 1.80 -6.80 15.46
N ALA A 205 1.41 -6.81 14.19
CA ALA A 205 0.25 -7.56 13.70
C ALA A 205 0.42 -9.08 13.85
N PHE A 206 1.65 -9.57 13.68
CA PHE A 206 2.00 -10.99 13.71
C PHE A 206 2.48 -11.49 15.08
N THR A 207 2.42 -10.65 16.12
CA THR A 207 2.72 -11.04 17.50
C THR A 207 1.41 -11.45 18.20
N PRO A 208 1.28 -12.70 18.68
CA PRO A 208 0.11 -13.09 19.45
C PRO A 208 -0.01 -12.25 20.74
N PRO A 209 -1.23 -11.90 21.16
CA PRO A 209 -1.43 -11.18 22.41
C PRO A 209 -0.77 -11.89 23.61
N GLY A 210 0.01 -11.15 24.41
CA GLY A 210 0.64 -11.66 25.62
C GLY A 210 1.96 -12.43 25.38
N THR A 211 2.48 -12.43 24.16
CA THR A 211 3.80 -13.02 23.84
C THR A 211 4.78 -11.93 23.39
N GLU A 212 6.05 -12.10 23.74
CA GLU A 212 7.10 -11.35 23.02
C GLU A 212 7.20 -11.89 21.59
N ALA A 213 7.24 -10.98 20.62
CA ALA A 213 7.46 -11.39 19.25
C ALA A 213 8.81 -12.08 19.15
N PRO A 214 8.88 -13.33 18.70
CA PRO A 214 10.17 -13.85 18.28
C PRO A 214 10.68 -12.93 17.18
N ASP A 215 11.95 -12.54 17.22
CA ASP A 215 12.56 -11.73 16.16
C ASP A 215 12.76 -12.58 14.88
N LEU A 216 11.62 -13.11 14.37
CA LEU A 216 11.61 -13.91 13.15
C LEU A 216 12.14 -13.11 11.96
N PHE A 217 12.05 -11.77 12.02
CA PHE A 217 12.51 -10.89 10.98
C PHE A 217 14.00 -10.54 11.09
N GLY A 218 14.63 -10.72 12.27
CA GLY A 218 16.07 -10.62 12.44
C GLY A 218 16.85 -11.86 12.01
N MET A 219 16.14 -12.97 11.75
CA MET A 219 16.79 -14.24 11.37
C MET A 219 16.94 -14.33 9.84
N GLU A 220 18.09 -13.94 9.28
CA GLU A 220 18.42 -14.15 7.86
C GLU A 220 18.24 -15.62 7.44
N GLN A 221 18.56 -16.56 8.33
CA GLN A 221 18.37 -18.00 8.11
C GLN A 221 16.89 -18.39 7.93
N TYR A 222 15.93 -17.67 8.53
CA TYR A 222 14.51 -17.94 8.32
C TYR A 222 14.11 -17.47 6.92
N ALA A 223 14.52 -16.30 6.50
CA ALA A 223 14.23 -15.78 5.16
C ALA A 223 14.81 -16.69 4.06
N SER A 224 16.06 -17.17 4.24
CA SER A 224 16.69 -18.07 3.27
C SER A 224 15.99 -19.43 3.13
N LYS A 225 15.28 -19.88 4.18
CA LYS A 225 14.54 -21.15 4.17
C LYS A 225 13.09 -21.02 3.68
N THR A 226 12.46 -19.85 3.85
CA THR A 226 11.02 -19.67 3.62
C THR A 226 10.69 -18.83 2.38
N ILE A 227 11.62 -17.99 1.95
CA ILE A 227 11.46 -17.11 0.78
C ILE A 227 12.40 -17.61 -0.32
N PRO A 228 11.92 -18.00 -1.51
CA PRO A 228 12.75 -18.49 -2.60
C PRO A 228 13.92 -17.57 -2.98
N LEU A 229 13.73 -16.23 -2.96
CA LEU A 229 14.82 -15.28 -3.19
C LEU A 229 15.77 -15.13 -2.00
N GLY A 230 15.58 -15.87 -0.90
CA GLY A 230 16.52 -15.97 0.24
C GLY A 230 16.63 -14.70 1.10
N ARG A 231 15.78 -13.71 0.93
CA ARG A 231 15.80 -12.46 1.70
C ARG A 231 14.39 -11.95 2.02
N TRP A 232 14.30 -11.17 3.06
CA TRP A 232 13.12 -10.37 3.32
C TRP A 232 12.91 -9.32 2.23
N GLY A 233 11.65 -9.01 1.93
CA GLY A 233 11.33 -7.83 1.13
C GLY A 233 11.53 -6.55 1.92
N THR A 234 11.59 -5.43 1.22
CA THR A 234 11.70 -4.09 1.79
C THR A 234 10.54 -3.21 1.35
N PRO A 235 10.20 -2.15 2.09
CA PRO A 235 9.24 -1.15 1.63
C PRO A 235 9.58 -0.58 0.24
N GLU A 236 10.86 -0.52 -0.09
CA GLU A 236 11.38 -0.04 -1.36
C GLU A 236 11.07 -1.01 -2.53
N ASP A 237 11.12 -2.34 -2.30
CA ASP A 237 10.70 -3.32 -3.31
C ASP A 237 9.24 -3.07 -3.75
N ILE A 238 8.38 -2.70 -2.80
CA ILE A 238 6.97 -2.36 -3.07
C ILE A 238 6.85 -0.99 -3.73
N GLY A 239 7.59 0.01 -3.22
CA GLY A 239 7.60 1.37 -3.77
C GLY A 239 7.99 1.40 -5.24
N GLN A 240 8.94 0.58 -5.66
CA GLN A 240 9.37 0.48 -7.06
C GLN A 240 8.26 -0.07 -7.96
N MET A 241 7.53 -1.12 -7.54
CA MET A 241 6.40 -1.65 -8.30
C MET A 241 5.27 -0.63 -8.40
N VAL A 242 4.98 0.09 -7.31
CA VAL A 242 3.97 1.17 -7.34
C VAL A 242 4.41 2.29 -8.29
N THR A 243 5.68 2.68 -8.27
CA THR A 243 6.22 3.70 -9.19
C THR A 243 6.12 3.26 -10.64
N TYR A 244 6.41 1.99 -10.94
CA TYR A 244 6.24 1.41 -12.27
C TYR A 244 4.79 1.53 -12.75
N LEU A 245 3.82 1.08 -11.94
CA LEU A 245 2.39 1.13 -12.27
C LEU A 245 1.85 2.56 -12.40
N ALA A 246 2.43 3.50 -11.64
CA ALA A 246 2.06 4.92 -11.67
C ALA A 246 2.69 5.69 -12.85
N SER A 247 3.72 5.14 -13.48
CA SER A 247 4.45 5.75 -14.60
C SER A 247 3.82 5.44 -15.96
N PRO A 248 4.30 6.06 -17.06
CA PRO A 248 3.89 5.70 -18.43
C PRO A 248 4.13 4.22 -18.77
N ALA A 249 5.08 3.54 -18.10
CA ALA A 249 5.30 2.10 -18.30
C ALA A 249 4.10 1.24 -17.88
N GLY A 250 3.25 1.76 -16.99
CA GLY A 250 2.02 1.12 -16.54
C GLY A 250 0.77 1.43 -17.38
N ASP A 251 0.88 2.19 -18.47
CA ASP A 251 -0.28 2.69 -19.24
C ASP A 251 -1.17 1.58 -19.82
N TRP A 252 -0.58 0.41 -20.10
CA TRP A 252 -1.31 -0.76 -20.64
C TRP A 252 -1.62 -1.82 -19.58
N ILE A 253 -1.57 -1.45 -18.30
CA ILE A 253 -1.83 -2.34 -17.17
C ILE A 253 -3.01 -1.82 -16.36
N THR A 254 -4.12 -2.57 -16.37
CA THR A 254 -5.28 -2.30 -15.52
C THR A 254 -5.95 -3.62 -15.09
N GLY A 255 -6.47 -3.68 -13.86
CA GLY A 255 -7.05 -4.88 -13.27
C GLY A 255 -6.04 -5.93 -12.80
N ALA A 256 -4.75 -5.63 -12.85
CA ALA A 256 -3.69 -6.55 -12.47
C ALA A 256 -3.46 -6.54 -10.95
N ILE A 257 -3.12 -7.72 -10.41
CA ILE A 257 -2.63 -7.90 -9.04
C ILE A 257 -1.17 -8.33 -9.15
N MET A 258 -0.26 -7.40 -8.91
CA MET A 258 1.19 -7.63 -9.05
C MET A 258 1.75 -8.21 -7.75
N VAL A 259 2.15 -9.48 -7.79
CA VAL A 259 2.79 -10.14 -6.64
C VAL A 259 4.25 -9.68 -6.54
N VAL A 260 4.63 -9.17 -5.35
CA VAL A 260 6.00 -8.72 -5.03
C VAL A 260 6.40 -9.33 -3.69
N ASP A 261 6.82 -10.58 -3.70
CA ASP A 261 6.98 -11.37 -2.47
C ASP A 261 8.22 -12.27 -2.44
N GLY A 262 9.10 -12.17 -3.42
CA GLY A 262 10.28 -13.03 -3.51
C GLY A 262 9.96 -14.51 -3.77
N GLY A 263 8.74 -14.82 -4.23
CA GLY A 263 8.25 -16.19 -4.45
C GLY A 263 7.64 -16.84 -3.20
N ALA A 264 7.50 -16.11 -2.10
CA ALA A 264 7.09 -16.67 -0.81
C ALA A 264 5.72 -17.38 -0.83
N TRP A 265 4.78 -16.91 -1.64
CA TRP A 265 3.45 -17.53 -1.71
C TRP A 265 3.44 -18.87 -2.45
N LEU A 266 4.43 -19.13 -3.33
CA LEU A 266 4.57 -20.41 -4.04
C LEU A 266 5.03 -21.54 -3.14
N GLY A 267 5.59 -21.21 -1.98
CA GLY A 267 6.16 -22.15 -1.02
C GLY A 267 7.68 -22.05 -0.96
N SER A 268 8.28 -22.69 0.04
CA SER A 268 9.73 -22.80 0.12
C SER A 268 10.21 -23.63 -1.10
N GLY A 269 11.10 -23.08 -1.90
CA GLY A 269 11.69 -23.75 -3.06
C GLY A 269 12.60 -24.95 -2.70
N ALA A 270 12.55 -25.40 -1.46
CA ALA A 270 13.30 -26.54 -0.94
C ALA A 270 12.68 -27.91 -1.30
N ALA A 271 12.30 -28.08 -2.56
CA ALA A 271 12.09 -29.43 -3.10
C ALA A 271 13.47 -29.95 -3.56
N GLY A 272 14.23 -30.53 -2.62
CA GLY A 272 15.42 -31.34 -2.94
C GLY A 272 16.76 -30.65 -2.77
N GLN A 273 17.11 -30.17 -1.58
CA GLN A 273 18.49 -30.08 -1.10
C GLN A 273 18.65 -30.83 0.21
#